data_300c6fb16df29980f1241f5da37fe851
#
_entry.id   300c6fb16df29980f1241f5da37fe851
#
_cell.length_a   1.000
_cell.length_b   1.000
_cell.length_c   1.000
_cell.angle_alpha   90.00
_cell.angle_beta   90.00
_cell.angle_gamma   90.00
#
_symmetry.space_group_name_H-M   'P 1'
#
loop_
_entity.id
_entity.type
_entity.pdbx_description
1 polymer ?
#
loop_
_entity_poly.entity_id
_entity_poly.type
_entity_poly.pdbx_seq_one_letter_code
_entity_poly.pdbx_strand_id
1 'polypeptide(L)'
;MKKNNVVAICYDYDKTLAPKGSSFEYGFFEKIGTNAKEFWNEVSSLRTIKTLDDVLSYMYYAVFKAKQNNIDLTKKDFEDCAKNAIYYKGVETWFERVNNY
;
A
#
# COMPACT_ATOMS: atom_id res chain seq x y z
N MET A 1 -10.64 12.96 -40.79
CA MET A 1 -9.86 13.02 -39.57
C MET A 1 -9.86 11.67 -38.86
N LYS A 2 -8.70 11.22 -38.53
CA LYS A 2 -8.54 9.91 -37.87
C LYS A 2 -8.93 10.01 -36.39
N LYS A 3 -9.88 9.19 -35.97
CA LYS A 3 -10.21 9.06 -34.55
C LYS A 3 -9.18 8.15 -33.90
N ASN A 4 -8.54 8.64 -32.86
CA ASN A 4 -7.66 7.82 -32.05
C ASN A 4 -8.47 7.19 -30.92
N ASN A 5 -8.37 5.88 -30.81
CA ASN A 5 -8.93 5.18 -29.66
C ASN A 5 -7.98 5.33 -28.47
N VAL A 6 -8.56 5.64 -27.32
CA VAL A 6 -7.81 5.71 -26.06
C VAL A 6 -7.98 4.35 -25.36
N VAL A 7 -6.86 3.72 -25.04
CA VAL A 7 -6.83 2.46 -24.30
C VAL A 7 -6.23 2.72 -22.94
N ALA A 8 -6.95 2.37 -21.90
CA ALA A 8 -6.45 2.43 -20.53
C ALA A 8 -6.11 1.01 -20.06
N ILE A 9 -4.90 0.83 -19.56
CA ILE A 9 -4.48 -0.43 -18.95
C ILE A 9 -4.39 -0.21 -17.45
N CYS A 10 -5.20 -0.94 -16.69
CA CYS A 10 -5.26 -0.81 -15.24
C CYS A 10 -4.51 -1.96 -14.59
N TYR A 11 -3.70 -1.62 -13.57
CA TYR A 11 -2.88 -2.60 -12.84
C TYR A 11 -3.26 -2.60 -11.38
N ASP A 12 -3.29 -3.76 -10.77
CA ASP A 12 -3.24 -3.89 -9.32
C ASP A 12 -1.82 -3.59 -8.84
N TYR A 13 -1.63 -3.30 -7.56
CA TYR A 13 -0.33 -2.95 -7.01
C TYR A 13 0.30 -4.11 -6.23
N ASP A 14 -0.36 -4.54 -5.13
CA ASP A 14 0.18 -5.58 -4.26
C ASP A 14 0.24 -6.92 -4.98
N LYS A 15 1.41 -7.54 -5.00
CA LYS A 15 1.70 -8.80 -5.69
C LYS A 15 1.52 -8.74 -7.22
N THR A 16 1.32 -7.58 -7.78
CA THR A 16 1.22 -7.39 -9.24
C THR A 16 2.37 -6.56 -9.76
N LEU A 17 2.50 -5.32 -9.32
CA LEU A 17 3.65 -4.47 -9.65
C LEU A 17 4.76 -4.61 -8.61
N ALA A 18 4.40 -4.77 -7.35
CA ALA A 18 5.31 -4.97 -6.24
C ALA A 18 5.10 -6.35 -5.62
N PRO A 19 6.16 -7.07 -5.21
CA PRO A 19 6.07 -8.46 -4.78
C PRO A 19 5.44 -8.66 -3.41
N LYS A 20 5.51 -7.69 -2.50
CA LYS A 20 4.96 -7.83 -1.15
C LYS A 20 3.43 -7.77 -1.14
N GLY A 21 2.83 -8.42 -0.15
CA GLY A 21 1.38 -8.53 -0.04
C GLY A 21 0.67 -7.25 0.37
N SER A 22 1.40 -6.23 0.83
CA SER A 22 0.84 -4.94 1.21
C SER A 22 1.90 -3.85 1.02
N SER A 23 1.46 -2.69 0.57
CA SER A 23 2.33 -1.51 0.50
C SER A 23 2.83 -1.05 1.87
N PHE A 24 2.18 -1.48 2.96
CA PHE A 24 2.62 -1.20 4.32
C PHE A 24 3.89 -1.97 4.72
N GLU A 25 4.27 -2.99 3.97
CA GLU A 25 5.45 -3.81 4.27
C GLU A 25 6.78 -3.18 3.86
N TYR A 26 6.76 -1.96 3.34
CA TYR A 26 7.97 -1.21 2.95
C TYR A 26 8.40 -0.20 4.03
N GLY A 27 8.32 -0.59 5.30
CA GLY A 27 8.78 0.20 6.42
C GLY A 27 7.68 0.95 7.18
N PHE A 28 6.44 0.90 6.72
CA PHE A 28 5.34 1.59 7.37
C PHE A 28 5.01 0.99 8.75
N PHE A 29 4.99 -0.33 8.86
CA PHE A 29 4.72 -0.98 10.14
C PHE A 29 5.72 -0.57 11.22
N GLU A 30 6.98 -0.52 10.86
CA GLU A 30 8.05 -0.12 11.78
C GLU A 30 7.89 1.35 12.21
N LYS A 31 7.47 2.22 11.30
CA LYS A 31 7.22 3.63 11.62
C LYS A 31 6.13 3.81 12.66
N ILE A 32 5.09 3.00 12.62
CA ILE A 32 3.99 3.09 13.59
C ILE A 32 4.19 2.18 14.81
N GLY A 33 5.33 1.50 14.90
CA GLY A 33 5.72 0.72 16.07
C GLY A 33 5.10 -0.66 16.15
N THR A 34 4.92 -1.33 15.02
CA THR A 34 4.36 -2.68 14.95
C THR A 34 5.09 -3.51 13.88
N ASN A 35 4.58 -4.71 13.61
CA ASN A 35 5.04 -5.56 12.53
C ASN A 35 3.82 -6.16 11.81
N ALA A 36 4.07 -6.79 10.66
CA ALA A 36 2.99 -7.31 9.82
C ALA A 36 2.08 -8.30 10.56
N LYS A 37 2.67 -9.22 11.30
CA LYS A 37 1.91 -10.26 12.02
C LYS A 37 0.97 -9.66 13.06
N GLU A 38 1.50 -8.79 13.93
CA GLU A 38 0.71 -8.12 14.95
C GLU A 38 -0.37 -7.23 14.35
N PHE A 39 -0.01 -6.45 13.35
CA PHE A 39 -0.92 -5.54 12.69
C PHE A 39 -2.13 -6.28 12.11
N TRP A 40 -1.90 -7.31 11.31
CA TRP A 40 -3.00 -8.02 10.67
C TRP A 40 -3.84 -8.83 11.64
N ASN A 41 -3.26 -9.34 12.72
CA ASN A 41 -4.01 -10.00 13.79
C ASN A 41 -4.96 -9.02 14.48
N GLU A 42 -4.50 -7.83 14.80
CA GLU A 42 -5.32 -6.79 15.42
C GLU A 42 -6.43 -6.30 14.48
N VAL A 43 -6.12 -6.12 13.20
CA VAL A 43 -7.10 -5.74 12.19
C VAL A 43 -8.20 -6.80 12.07
N SER A 44 -7.83 -8.08 12.06
CA SER A 44 -8.80 -9.19 12.02
C SER A 44 -9.73 -9.18 13.24
N SER A 45 -9.21 -8.88 14.42
CA SER A 45 -10.01 -8.74 15.63
C SER A 45 -11.00 -7.59 15.52
N LEU A 46 -10.58 -6.45 14.98
CA LEU A 46 -11.46 -5.29 14.77
C LEU A 46 -12.60 -5.60 13.80
N ARG A 47 -12.30 -6.31 12.72
CA ARG A 47 -13.34 -6.72 11.74
C ARG A 47 -14.40 -7.56 12.39
N THR A 48 -14.03 -8.49 13.26
CA THR A 48 -14.94 -9.40 13.96
C THR A 48 -15.78 -8.66 14.99
N ILE A 49 -15.18 -7.77 15.78
CA ILE A 49 -15.83 -7.11 16.91
C ILE A 49 -16.69 -5.93 16.44
N LYS A 50 -16.18 -5.12 15.51
CA LYS A 50 -16.82 -3.85 15.11
C LYS A 50 -17.55 -3.93 13.78
N THR A 51 -17.56 -5.07 13.13
CA THR A 51 -18.20 -5.29 11.81
C THR A 51 -17.78 -4.27 10.74
N LEU A 52 -16.56 -3.77 10.84
CA LEU A 52 -15.98 -2.88 9.83
C LEU A 52 -15.57 -3.68 8.60
N ASP A 53 -15.63 -3.06 7.42
CA ASP A 53 -15.08 -3.68 6.23
C ASP A 53 -13.55 -3.75 6.29
N ASP A 54 -12.95 -4.51 5.38
CA ASP A 54 -11.52 -4.80 5.39
C ASP A 54 -10.66 -3.55 5.25
N VAL A 55 -11.02 -2.64 4.34
CA VAL A 55 -10.24 -1.44 4.06
C VAL A 55 -10.31 -0.45 5.22
N LEU A 56 -11.51 -0.18 5.71
CA LEU A 56 -11.69 0.72 6.85
C LEU A 56 -11.02 0.19 8.11
N SER A 57 -11.03 -1.14 8.30
CA SER A 57 -10.40 -1.76 9.47
C SER A 57 -8.90 -1.51 9.51
N TYR A 58 -8.17 -1.74 8.44
CA TYR A 58 -6.73 -1.54 8.48
C TYR A 58 -6.34 -0.05 8.45
N MET A 59 -7.11 0.78 7.77
CA MET A 59 -6.86 2.23 7.78
C MET A 59 -7.06 2.81 9.17
N TYR A 60 -8.16 2.44 9.82
CA TYR A 60 -8.44 2.86 11.19
C TYR A 60 -7.33 2.41 12.15
N TYR A 61 -6.95 1.14 12.08
CA TYR A 61 -5.95 0.59 13.00
C TYR A 61 -4.57 1.21 12.77
N ALA A 62 -4.21 1.51 11.53
CA ALA A 62 -2.94 2.18 11.24
C ALA A 62 -2.85 3.53 11.94
N VAL A 63 -3.90 4.33 11.86
CA VAL A 63 -3.97 5.64 12.55
C VAL A 63 -4.00 5.47 14.06
N PHE A 64 -4.79 4.51 14.56
CA PHE A 64 -4.89 4.21 15.97
C PHE A 64 -3.52 3.82 16.56
N LYS A 65 -2.81 2.92 15.89
CA LYS A 65 -1.51 2.42 16.36
C LYS A 65 -0.47 3.53 16.36
N ALA A 66 -0.45 4.36 15.34
CA ALA A 66 0.43 5.53 15.29
C ALA A 66 0.18 6.46 16.48
N LYS A 67 -1.07 6.79 16.73
CA LYS A 67 -1.45 7.64 17.88
C LYS A 67 -1.09 7.00 19.22
N GLN A 68 -1.31 5.70 19.37
CA GLN A 68 -0.97 4.96 20.58
C GLN A 68 0.52 5.07 20.89
N ASN A 69 1.36 5.08 19.86
CA ASN A 69 2.81 5.19 19.99
C ASN A 69 3.32 6.63 19.88
N ASN A 70 2.43 7.62 19.96
CA ASN A 70 2.76 9.06 19.89
C ASN A 70 3.47 9.45 18.60
N ILE A 71 3.06 8.86 17.49
CA ILE A 71 3.62 9.12 16.16
C ILE A 71 2.61 9.91 15.33
N ASP A 72 3.00 11.11 14.92
CA ASP A 72 2.22 11.94 14.01
C ASP A 72 2.57 11.56 12.58
N LEU A 73 1.65 10.89 11.90
CA LEU A 73 1.84 10.52 10.50
C LEU A 73 1.73 11.75 9.61
N THR A 74 2.74 11.95 8.78
CA THR A 74 2.80 13.02 7.81
C THR A 74 2.93 12.47 6.40
N LYS A 75 2.71 13.32 5.40
CA LYS A 75 2.94 12.96 4.00
C LYS A 75 4.36 12.46 3.78
N LYS A 76 5.34 13.07 4.47
CA LYS A 76 6.75 12.66 4.37
C LYS A 76 6.97 11.22 4.81
N ASP A 77 6.27 10.76 5.85
CA ASP A 77 6.39 9.38 6.32
C ASP A 77 5.98 8.39 5.23
N PHE A 78 4.90 8.68 4.51
CA PHE A 78 4.47 7.85 3.38
C PHE A 78 5.44 7.93 2.20
N GLU A 79 5.98 9.10 1.92
CA GLU A 79 7.00 9.27 0.87
C GLU A 79 8.27 8.49 1.19
N ASP A 80 8.72 8.50 2.43
CA ASP A 80 9.90 7.75 2.87
C ASP A 80 9.66 6.25 2.75
N CYS A 81 8.47 5.77 3.08
CA CYS A 81 8.12 4.36 2.86
C CYS A 81 8.08 4.00 1.39
N ALA A 82 7.55 4.88 0.55
CA ALA A 82 7.48 4.66 -0.90
C ALA A 82 8.86 4.48 -1.54
N LYS A 83 9.88 5.14 -1.01
CA LYS A 83 11.26 4.99 -1.50
C LYS A 83 11.82 3.59 -1.26
N ASN A 84 11.27 2.85 -0.30
CA ASN A 84 11.69 1.48 0.01
C ASN A 84 10.94 0.44 -0.81
N ALA A 85 9.97 0.84 -1.61
CA ALA A 85 9.17 -0.07 -2.42
C ALA A 85 10.04 -0.83 -3.41
N ILE A 86 9.78 -2.12 -3.52
CA ILE A 86 10.47 -3.02 -4.44
C ILE A 86 9.47 -3.42 -5.51
N TYR A 87 9.92 -3.47 -6.76
CA TYR A 87 9.06 -3.85 -7.87
C TYR A 87 9.57 -5.14 -8.53
N TYR A 88 8.67 -5.86 -9.19
CA TYR A 88 9.08 -6.97 -10.03
C TYR A 88 9.98 -6.47 -11.15
N LYS A 89 10.87 -7.35 -11.60
CA LYS A 89 11.81 -7.03 -12.69
C LYS A 89 11.05 -6.56 -13.94
N GLY A 90 11.46 -5.41 -14.44
CA GLY A 90 10.90 -4.84 -15.67
C GLY A 90 9.75 -3.86 -15.45
N VAL A 91 9.17 -3.77 -14.24
CA VAL A 91 8.05 -2.86 -13.95
C VAL A 91 8.45 -1.41 -14.15
N GLU A 92 9.63 -1.01 -13.66
CA GLU A 92 10.09 0.38 -13.72
C GLU A 92 10.22 0.93 -15.15
N THR A 93 10.46 0.06 -16.11
CA THR A 93 10.58 0.45 -17.52
C THR A 93 9.36 0.08 -18.36
N TRP A 94 8.42 -0.66 -17.79
CA TRP A 94 7.26 -1.17 -18.52
C TRP A 94 6.39 -0.07 -19.09
N PHE A 95 6.09 0.94 -18.32
CA PHE A 95 5.18 2.03 -18.74
C PHE A 95 5.75 2.80 -19.93
N GLU A 96 7.05 3.05 -19.92
CA GLU A 96 7.73 3.67 -21.06
C GLU A 96 7.71 2.74 -22.27
N ARG A 97 8.02 1.47 -22.07
CA ARG A 97 8.07 0.49 -23.17
C ARG A 97 6.71 0.30 -23.84
N VAL A 98 5.63 0.22 -23.05
CA VAL A 98 4.29 -0.01 -23.61
C VAL A 98 3.79 1.19 -24.40
N ASN A 99 4.18 2.39 -24.02
CA ASN A 99 3.79 3.61 -24.72
C ASN A 99 4.50 3.78 -26.08
N ASN A 100 5.53 3.01 -26.33
CA ASN A 100 6.28 3.03 -27.60
C ASN A 100 5.80 2.00 -28.63
N TYR A 101 4.75 1.29 -28.32
CA TYR A 101 4.12 0.35 -29.27
C TYR A 101 3.08 1.03 -30.16
#